data_df7e50f80032a67870e5d953bfa311c5
#
_entry.id   df7e50f80032a67870e5d953bfa311c5
#
_cell.length_a   1.000
_cell.length_b   1.000
_cell.length_c   1.000
_cell.angle_alpha   90.00
_cell.angle_beta   90.00
_cell.angle_gamma   90.00
#
_symmetry.space_group_name_H-M   'P 1'
#
loop_
_entity.id
_entity.type
_entity.pdbx_description
1 polymer ?
#
loop_
_entity_poly.entity_id
_entity_poly.type
_entity_poly.pdbx_seq_one_letter_code
_entity_poly.pdbx_strand_id
1 'polypeptide(L)'
;QRMQKQQSEVEEKRRMEELEQAREFQMSLILQDPPSFKGFEFALHMKTSTEVGGDYYDFFPQDDGALYVVCGDATGHGLNAGMMVSITKAGLFGSDFNDPGSTTTRLNQTIKAINLGTTRMSLNMAKFSNGSFDFTSAGMPPAYLYKSDKKTVDEILIPGLPLGSMKNATFDLEKFDLSSIILFFSVGIIL
;
A
#
# COMPACT_ATOMS: atom_id res chain seq x y z
N GLN A 1 -17.53 9.38 43.01
CA GLN A 1 -18.18 9.25 41.69
C GLN A 1 -17.88 10.43 40.77
N ARG A 2 -18.07 11.70 41.19
CA ARG A 2 -17.85 12.89 40.34
C ARG A 2 -16.40 13.09 39.94
N MET A 3 -15.42 12.87 40.83
CA MET A 3 -14.00 12.95 40.55
C MET A 3 -13.53 11.82 39.61
N GLN A 4 -14.02 10.60 39.76
CA GLN A 4 -13.71 9.49 38.89
C GLN A 4 -14.22 9.73 37.44
N LYS A 5 -15.43 10.31 37.31
CA LYS A 5 -15.98 10.68 36.00
C LYS A 5 -15.14 11.76 35.32
N GLN A 6 -14.74 12.80 36.06
CA GLN A 6 -13.87 13.86 35.54
C GLN A 6 -12.49 13.33 35.10
N GLN A 7 -11.89 12.43 35.88
CA GLN A 7 -10.62 11.79 35.51
C GLN A 7 -10.75 10.95 34.21
N SER A 8 -11.85 10.17 34.10
CA SER A 8 -12.11 9.38 32.89
C SER A 8 -12.30 10.26 31.64
N GLU A 9 -13.04 11.39 31.79
CA GLU A 9 -13.26 12.33 30.68
C GLU A 9 -11.94 13.00 30.21
N VAL A 10 -11.06 13.35 31.14
CA VAL A 10 -9.74 13.93 30.81
C VAL A 10 -8.84 12.91 30.14
N GLU A 11 -8.85 11.67 30.60
CA GLU A 11 -8.03 10.60 30.04
C GLU A 11 -8.51 10.20 28.63
N GLU A 12 -9.82 10.17 28.43
CA GLU A 12 -10.42 9.92 27.12
C GLU A 12 -10.08 11.04 26.12
N LYS A 13 -10.19 12.30 26.53
CA LYS A 13 -9.79 13.44 25.71
C LYS A 13 -8.32 13.39 25.31
N ARG A 14 -7.43 13.10 26.26
CA ARG A 14 -5.99 12.95 25.97
C ARG A 14 -5.72 11.83 24.98
N ARG A 15 -6.41 10.68 25.13
CA ARG A 15 -6.27 9.55 24.18
C ARG A 15 -6.73 9.94 22.77
N MET A 16 -7.83 10.69 22.64
CA MET A 16 -8.30 11.18 21.35
C MET A 16 -7.31 12.16 20.72
N GLU A 17 -6.71 13.05 21.49
CA GLU A 17 -5.67 13.97 21.01
C GLU A 17 -4.42 13.22 20.51
N GLU A 18 -3.97 12.19 21.25
CA GLU A 18 -2.83 11.34 20.85
C GLU A 18 -3.13 10.55 19.55
N LEU A 19 -4.35 10.04 19.37
CA LEU A 19 -4.77 9.35 18.15
C LEU A 19 -4.85 10.31 16.96
N GLU A 20 -5.36 11.52 17.13
CA GLU A 20 -5.41 12.52 16.07
C GLU A 20 -4.00 12.94 15.62
N GLN A 21 -3.06 13.12 16.56
CA GLN A 21 -1.66 13.37 16.21
C GLN A 21 -1.04 12.20 15.42
N ALA A 22 -1.34 10.96 15.79
CA ALA A 22 -0.88 9.79 15.06
C ALA A 22 -1.46 9.73 13.64
N ARG A 23 -2.74 10.12 13.49
CA ARG A 23 -3.40 10.25 12.18
C ARG A 23 -2.75 11.34 11.32
N GLU A 24 -2.56 12.54 11.86
CA GLU A 24 -1.90 13.63 11.15
C GLU A 24 -0.49 13.22 10.68
N PHE A 25 0.27 12.56 11.55
CA PHE A 25 1.56 12.01 11.17
C PHE A 25 1.45 10.99 10.04
N GLN A 26 0.55 10.03 10.13
CA GLN A 26 0.35 9.03 9.07
C GLN A 26 -0.05 9.69 7.75
N MET A 27 -0.99 10.64 7.77
CA MET A 27 -1.43 11.35 6.57
C MET A 27 -0.31 12.17 5.92
N SER A 28 0.64 12.68 6.72
CA SER A 28 1.83 13.35 6.20
C SER A 28 2.80 12.42 5.47
N LEU A 29 2.73 11.11 5.74
CA LEU A 29 3.54 10.10 5.05
C LEU A 29 2.94 9.70 3.69
N ILE A 30 1.64 9.91 3.49
CA ILE A 30 0.96 9.53 2.25
C ILE A 30 1.11 10.64 1.23
N LEU A 31 1.50 10.28 0.02
CA LEU A 31 1.67 11.22 -1.08
C LEU A 31 0.30 11.84 -1.44
N GLN A 32 0.20 13.16 -1.45
CA GLN A 32 -1.05 13.87 -1.77
C GLN A 32 -1.28 13.96 -3.28
N ASP A 33 -0.22 14.24 -4.04
CA ASP A 33 -0.26 14.39 -5.49
C ASP A 33 0.65 13.34 -6.15
N PRO A 34 0.17 12.66 -7.20
CA PRO A 34 1.00 11.71 -7.93
C PRO A 34 2.10 12.45 -8.71
N PRO A 35 3.25 11.79 -8.94
CA PRO A 35 4.30 12.38 -9.76
C PRO A 35 3.83 12.54 -11.21
N SER A 36 4.36 13.56 -11.90
CA SER A 36 4.20 13.63 -13.36
C SER A 36 5.05 12.54 -14.02
N PHE A 37 4.42 11.66 -14.77
CA PHE A 37 5.09 10.59 -15.49
C PHE A 37 4.60 10.55 -16.94
N LYS A 38 5.54 10.62 -17.89
CA LYS A 38 5.22 10.80 -19.32
C LYS A 38 4.34 9.68 -19.86
N GLY A 39 3.18 10.04 -20.39
CA GLY A 39 2.23 9.10 -21.00
C GLY A 39 1.26 8.48 -20.01
N PHE A 40 1.25 8.92 -18.74
CA PHE A 40 0.36 8.45 -17.70
C PHE A 40 -0.42 9.60 -17.07
N GLU A 41 -1.67 9.30 -16.74
CA GLU A 41 -2.51 10.12 -15.87
C GLU A 41 -2.87 9.26 -14.65
N PHE A 42 -2.75 9.84 -13.46
CA PHE A 42 -3.07 9.16 -12.21
C PHE A 42 -4.27 9.83 -11.54
N ALA A 43 -5.21 9.01 -11.06
CA ALA A 43 -6.28 9.46 -10.19
C ALA A 43 -6.18 8.69 -8.86
N LEU A 44 -6.14 9.43 -7.76
CA LEU A 44 -6.00 8.88 -6.42
C LEU A 44 -7.24 9.19 -5.61
N HIS A 45 -7.72 8.20 -4.87
CA HIS A 45 -8.78 8.40 -3.90
C HIS A 45 -8.51 7.54 -2.67
N MET A 46 -8.44 8.16 -1.50
CA MET A 46 -8.33 7.48 -0.21
C MET A 46 -9.31 8.12 0.77
N LYS A 47 -10.06 7.26 1.46
CA LYS A 47 -10.95 7.69 2.55
C LYS A 47 -10.78 6.74 3.72
N THR A 48 -10.13 7.20 4.76
CA THR A 48 -10.00 6.44 6.01
C THR A 48 -11.33 6.43 6.77
N SER A 49 -11.72 5.26 7.29
CA SER A 49 -12.94 5.10 8.10
C SER A 49 -12.69 5.34 9.59
N THR A 50 -11.44 5.34 10.03
CA THR A 50 -11.01 5.51 11.42
C THR A 50 -9.95 6.61 11.51
N GLU A 51 -9.56 6.97 12.74
CA GLU A 51 -8.55 7.99 13.01
C GLU A 51 -7.18 7.64 12.39
N VAL A 52 -6.80 6.34 12.40
CA VAL A 52 -5.56 5.84 11.78
C VAL A 52 -5.89 4.67 10.88
N GLY A 53 -5.53 4.75 9.59
CA GLY A 53 -5.87 3.77 8.55
C GLY A 53 -4.78 2.73 8.28
N GLY A 54 -5.18 1.62 7.64
CA GLY A 54 -4.28 0.59 7.10
C GLY A 54 -3.95 0.75 5.63
N ASP A 55 -4.72 1.59 4.92
CA ASP A 55 -4.55 1.83 3.49
C ASP A 55 -3.25 2.57 3.18
N TYR A 56 -2.61 2.19 2.09
CA TYR A 56 -1.35 2.77 1.64
C TYR A 56 -1.26 2.81 0.11
N TYR A 57 -0.75 3.88 -0.44
CA TYR A 57 -0.24 3.96 -1.81
C TYR A 57 0.98 4.86 -1.87
N ASP A 58 1.85 4.61 -2.85
CA ASP A 58 3.02 5.45 -3.10
C ASP A 58 3.56 5.27 -4.52
N PHE A 59 4.44 6.19 -4.92
CA PHE A 59 5.10 6.23 -6.21
C PHE A 59 6.60 6.42 -6.02
N PHE A 60 7.38 5.63 -6.73
CA PHE A 60 8.84 5.67 -6.66
C PHE A 60 9.44 5.80 -8.07
N PRO A 61 9.60 7.05 -8.58
CA PRO A 61 10.31 7.28 -9.82
C PRO A 61 11.77 6.85 -9.69
N GLN A 62 12.30 6.20 -10.73
CA GLN A 62 13.67 5.70 -10.77
C GLN A 62 14.50 6.50 -11.77
N ASP A 63 15.83 6.54 -11.56
CA ASP A 63 16.79 7.27 -12.41
C ASP A 63 16.83 6.69 -13.84
N ASP A 64 16.50 5.42 -14.03
CA ASP A 64 16.40 4.74 -15.33
C ASP A 64 15.12 5.08 -16.11
N GLY A 65 14.28 5.95 -15.55
CA GLY A 65 12.99 6.36 -16.13
C GLY A 65 11.85 5.37 -15.88
N ALA A 66 12.04 4.35 -15.04
CA ALA A 66 10.94 3.50 -14.59
C ALA A 66 10.15 4.19 -13.46
N LEU A 67 8.90 3.77 -13.27
CA LEU A 67 8.06 4.19 -12.16
C LEU A 67 7.51 2.96 -11.43
N TYR A 68 7.79 2.85 -10.14
CA TYR A 68 7.10 1.91 -9.28
C TYR A 68 5.87 2.54 -8.65
N VAL A 69 4.75 1.83 -8.72
CA VAL A 69 3.48 2.20 -8.09
C VAL A 69 3.10 1.09 -7.12
N VAL A 70 2.75 1.49 -5.92
CA VAL A 70 2.42 0.56 -4.83
C VAL A 70 1.05 0.91 -4.26
N CYS A 71 0.26 -0.13 -3.97
CA CYS A 71 -1.01 -0.02 -3.28
C CYS A 71 -1.10 -1.16 -2.27
N GLY A 72 -1.51 -0.88 -1.04
CA GLY A 72 -1.53 -1.89 0.01
C GLY A 72 -2.53 -1.61 1.12
N ASP A 73 -2.79 -2.63 1.93
CA ASP A 73 -3.70 -2.59 3.07
C ASP A 73 -3.14 -3.42 4.23
N ALA A 74 -3.01 -2.79 5.38
CA ALA A 74 -2.60 -3.45 6.61
C ALA A 74 -3.80 -4.07 7.30
N THR A 75 -3.67 -5.32 7.76
CA THR A 75 -4.74 -6.00 8.48
C THR A 75 -5.11 -5.27 9.76
N GLY A 76 -6.44 -5.08 9.97
CA GLY A 76 -7.00 -4.41 11.13
C GLY A 76 -7.11 -2.89 10.94
N HIS A 77 -7.19 -2.17 12.04
CA HIS A 77 -7.34 -0.71 12.04
C HIS A 77 -6.63 -0.09 13.24
N GLY A 78 -6.56 1.23 13.26
CA GLY A 78 -5.95 1.99 14.34
C GLY A 78 -4.41 1.95 14.30
N LEU A 79 -3.78 2.21 15.44
CA LEU A 79 -2.35 2.47 15.54
C LEU A 79 -1.46 1.36 14.95
N ASN A 80 -1.80 0.09 15.16
CA ASN A 80 -1.00 -1.04 14.64
C ASN A 80 -1.00 -1.07 13.10
N ALA A 81 -2.14 -0.82 12.48
CA ALA A 81 -2.25 -0.72 11.02
C ALA A 81 -1.44 0.48 10.49
N GLY A 82 -1.54 1.64 11.13
CA GLY A 82 -0.74 2.81 10.77
C GLY A 82 0.77 2.62 10.96
N MET A 83 1.19 1.91 11.99
CA MET A 83 2.61 1.52 12.16
C MET A 83 3.07 0.60 11.03
N MET A 84 2.25 -0.36 10.60
CA MET A 84 2.57 -1.23 9.47
C MET A 84 2.74 -0.42 8.18
N VAL A 85 1.87 0.55 7.91
CA VAL A 85 2.01 1.48 6.78
C VAL A 85 3.34 2.24 6.85
N SER A 86 3.69 2.80 8.01
CA SER A 86 4.94 3.53 8.21
C SER A 86 6.17 2.66 7.96
N ILE A 87 6.16 1.42 8.45
CA ILE A 87 7.23 0.44 8.25
C ILE A 87 7.33 0.04 6.77
N THR A 88 6.18 -0.18 6.12
CA THR A 88 6.13 -0.50 4.68
C THR A 88 6.76 0.62 3.86
N LYS A 89 6.36 1.87 4.11
CA LYS A 89 6.94 3.04 3.43
C LYS A 89 8.43 3.16 3.68
N ALA A 90 8.89 3.08 4.92
CA ALA A 90 10.32 3.16 5.26
C ALA A 90 11.12 2.02 4.61
N GLY A 91 10.57 0.81 4.59
CA GLY A 91 11.19 -0.35 3.94
C GLY A 91 11.31 -0.17 2.43
N LEU A 92 10.32 0.41 1.78
CA LEU A 92 10.36 0.71 0.34
C LEU A 92 11.37 1.82 0.03
N PHE A 93 11.41 2.90 0.82
CA PHE A 93 12.42 3.97 0.64
C PHE A 93 13.86 3.46 0.78
N GLY A 94 14.10 2.45 1.58
CA GLY A 94 15.41 1.82 1.74
C GLY A 94 15.67 0.65 0.78
N SER A 95 14.81 0.43 -0.21
CA SER A 95 14.92 -0.70 -1.14
C SER A 95 15.65 -0.33 -2.42
N ASP A 96 16.42 -1.29 -2.95
CA ASP A 96 16.89 -1.26 -4.33
C ASP A 96 15.75 -1.76 -5.23
N PHE A 97 15.19 -0.90 -6.05
CA PHE A 97 14.08 -1.22 -6.94
C PHE A 97 14.57 -1.96 -8.21
N ASN A 98 14.98 -3.21 -8.09
CA ASN A 98 15.42 -4.02 -9.23
C ASN A 98 14.23 -4.52 -10.06
N ASP A 99 13.35 -5.28 -9.41
CA ASP A 99 12.06 -5.74 -9.95
C ASP A 99 11.03 -5.84 -8.82
N PRO A 100 9.71 -5.82 -9.13
CA PRO A 100 8.65 -5.85 -8.11
C PRO A 100 8.71 -7.08 -7.19
N GLY A 101 9.00 -8.27 -7.74
CA GLY A 101 9.03 -9.52 -6.96
C GLY A 101 10.15 -9.55 -5.92
N SER A 102 11.37 -9.19 -6.32
CA SER A 102 12.53 -9.13 -5.40
C SER A 102 12.38 -8.01 -4.37
N THR A 103 11.86 -6.85 -4.76
CA THR A 103 11.58 -5.73 -3.85
C THR A 103 10.54 -6.14 -2.81
N THR A 104 9.44 -6.77 -3.22
CA THR A 104 8.39 -7.28 -2.35
C THR A 104 8.90 -8.38 -1.41
N THR A 105 9.77 -9.27 -1.90
CA THR A 105 10.41 -10.31 -1.09
C THR A 105 11.29 -9.72 0.01
N ARG A 106 12.10 -8.71 -0.30
CA ARG A 106 12.93 -8.00 0.69
C ARG A 106 12.08 -7.27 1.72
N LEU A 107 11.03 -6.57 1.28
CA LEU A 107 10.07 -5.91 2.16
C LEU A 107 9.40 -6.90 3.12
N ASN A 108 9.00 -8.09 2.63
CA ASN A 108 8.47 -9.16 3.46
C ASN A 108 9.46 -9.59 4.56
N GLN A 109 10.74 -9.75 4.23
CA GLN A 109 11.78 -10.10 5.19
C GLN A 109 11.92 -9.03 6.28
N THR A 110 11.89 -7.76 5.90
CA THR A 110 11.96 -6.61 6.82
C THR A 110 10.75 -6.60 7.76
N ILE A 111 9.53 -6.68 7.24
CA ILE A 111 8.28 -6.70 8.03
C ILE A 111 8.28 -7.91 8.98
N LYS A 112 8.72 -9.08 8.50
CA LYS A 112 8.79 -10.29 9.31
C LYS A 112 9.81 -10.20 10.43
N ALA A 113 10.94 -9.52 10.20
CA ALA A 113 11.98 -9.30 11.20
C ALA A 113 11.52 -8.35 12.32
N ILE A 114 10.77 -7.30 11.97
CA ILE A 114 10.20 -6.35 12.94
C ILE A 114 9.11 -6.98 13.80
N ASN A 115 8.33 -7.90 13.23
CA ASN A 115 7.33 -8.72 13.91
C ASN A 115 6.26 -7.95 14.70
N LEU A 116 5.38 -7.26 13.99
CA LEU A 116 4.19 -6.59 14.58
C LEU A 116 3.05 -7.56 14.95
N GLY A 117 3.38 -8.67 15.60
CA GLY A 117 2.39 -9.66 16.06
C GLY A 117 1.60 -10.27 14.90
N THR A 118 0.27 -10.07 14.91
CA THR A 118 -0.64 -10.61 13.89
C THR A 118 -0.88 -9.67 12.72
N THR A 119 -0.42 -8.41 12.80
CA THR A 119 -0.59 -7.43 11.72
C THR A 119 0.23 -7.83 10.50
N ARG A 120 -0.40 -7.79 9.33
CA ARG A 120 0.16 -8.14 8.01
C ARG A 120 -0.08 -6.99 7.05
N MET A 121 0.63 -7.00 5.92
CA MET A 121 0.47 -6.01 4.85
C MET A 121 0.15 -6.73 3.55
N SER A 122 -1.05 -6.55 3.03
CA SER A 122 -1.36 -6.92 1.66
C SER A 122 -0.84 -5.82 0.73
N LEU A 123 -0.25 -6.17 -0.43
CA LEU A 123 0.40 -5.20 -1.28
C LEU A 123 0.39 -5.64 -2.74
N ASN A 124 -0.01 -4.72 -3.62
CA ASN A 124 0.23 -4.79 -5.05
C ASN A 124 1.36 -3.83 -5.42
N MET A 125 2.25 -4.25 -6.31
CA MET A 125 3.33 -3.43 -6.83
C MET A 125 3.44 -3.60 -8.34
N ALA A 126 3.47 -2.48 -9.07
CA ALA A 126 3.71 -2.44 -10.51
C ALA A 126 4.95 -1.61 -10.81
N LYS A 127 5.80 -2.07 -11.75
CA LYS A 127 6.92 -1.32 -12.34
C LYS A 127 6.57 -1.01 -13.78
N PHE A 128 6.38 0.27 -14.09
CA PHE A 128 6.15 0.76 -15.45
C PHE A 128 7.46 1.14 -16.11
N SER A 129 7.75 0.57 -17.29
CA SER A 129 8.94 0.90 -18.07
C SER A 129 8.77 0.50 -19.54
N ASN A 130 9.25 1.34 -20.48
CA ASN A 130 9.40 1.00 -21.89
C ASN A 130 8.19 0.33 -22.55
N GLY A 131 6.98 0.83 -22.31
CA GLY A 131 5.76 0.31 -22.95
C GLY A 131 5.22 -1.00 -22.36
N SER A 132 5.72 -1.41 -21.19
CA SER A 132 5.22 -2.57 -20.43
C SER A 132 5.18 -2.25 -18.95
N PHE A 133 4.51 -3.12 -18.18
CA PHE A 133 4.65 -3.11 -16.72
C PHE A 133 4.82 -4.54 -16.20
N ASP A 134 5.65 -4.64 -15.18
CA ASP A 134 5.82 -5.85 -14.39
C ASP A 134 4.99 -5.70 -13.12
N PHE A 135 4.27 -6.73 -12.73
CA PHE A 135 3.32 -6.70 -11.62
C PHE A 135 3.51 -7.87 -10.66
N THR A 136 3.39 -7.60 -9.38
CA THR A 136 3.38 -8.61 -8.31
C THR A 136 2.31 -8.29 -7.27
N SER A 137 1.86 -9.32 -6.55
CA SER A 137 0.86 -9.20 -5.49
C SER A 137 1.25 -10.01 -4.27
N ALA A 138 1.00 -9.44 -3.11
CA ALA A 138 1.18 -10.06 -1.79
C ALA A 138 -0.16 -10.09 -1.04
N GLY A 139 -1.08 -10.95 -1.46
CA GLY A 139 -2.36 -11.16 -0.80
C GLY A 139 -3.36 -10.00 -0.94
N MET A 140 -3.22 -9.17 -1.96
CA MET A 140 -4.19 -8.13 -2.31
C MET A 140 -5.35 -8.68 -3.15
N PRO A 141 -6.50 -8.00 -3.15
CA PRO A 141 -7.53 -8.19 -4.17
C PRO A 141 -6.97 -8.00 -5.59
N PRO A 142 -7.66 -8.52 -6.61
CA PRO A 142 -7.23 -8.37 -7.99
C PRO A 142 -7.06 -6.90 -8.40
N ALA A 143 -6.10 -6.63 -9.27
CA ALA A 143 -6.08 -5.42 -10.07
C ALA A 143 -6.89 -5.62 -11.35
N TYR A 144 -7.42 -4.54 -11.93
CA TYR A 144 -8.23 -4.59 -13.13
C TYR A 144 -7.57 -3.80 -14.24
N LEU A 145 -7.47 -4.42 -15.41
CA LEU A 145 -6.86 -3.87 -16.60
C LEU A 145 -7.95 -3.63 -17.66
N TYR A 146 -8.35 -2.38 -17.87
CA TYR A 146 -9.24 -2.03 -18.95
C TYR A 146 -8.47 -1.85 -20.25
N LYS A 147 -8.83 -2.60 -21.29
CA LYS A 147 -8.29 -2.51 -22.66
C LYS A 147 -9.24 -1.69 -23.52
N SER A 148 -8.81 -0.47 -23.89
CA SER A 148 -9.68 0.47 -24.62
C SER A 148 -9.94 0.06 -26.06
N ASP A 149 -9.01 -0.66 -26.70
CA ASP A 149 -9.15 -1.21 -28.06
C ASP A 149 -10.22 -2.28 -28.16
N LYS A 150 -10.33 -3.15 -27.14
CA LYS A 150 -11.29 -4.26 -27.07
C LYS A 150 -12.53 -3.94 -26.23
N LYS A 151 -12.50 -2.84 -25.46
CA LYS A 151 -13.53 -2.48 -24.48
C LYS A 151 -13.81 -3.59 -23.47
N THR A 152 -12.76 -4.30 -23.03
CA THR A 152 -12.82 -5.38 -22.05
C THR A 152 -12.05 -5.02 -20.79
N VAL A 153 -12.46 -5.63 -19.68
CA VAL A 153 -11.72 -5.58 -18.41
C VAL A 153 -11.13 -6.97 -18.16
N ASP A 154 -9.84 -7.03 -18.00
CA ASP A 154 -9.16 -8.24 -17.56
C ASP A 154 -8.85 -8.11 -16.06
N GLU A 155 -9.01 -9.19 -15.33
CA GLU A 155 -8.65 -9.29 -13.92
C GLU A 155 -7.22 -9.82 -13.81
N ILE A 156 -6.39 -9.12 -13.03
CA ILE A 156 -5.02 -9.56 -12.71
C ILE A 156 -5.04 -10.04 -11.26
N LEU A 157 -4.99 -11.35 -11.08
CA LEU A 157 -4.92 -12.00 -9.78
C LEU A 157 -3.66 -12.86 -9.69
N ILE A 158 -2.68 -12.42 -8.92
CA ILE A 158 -1.52 -13.23 -8.55
C ILE A 158 -1.75 -13.73 -7.12
N PRO A 159 -1.96 -15.04 -6.91
CA PRO A 159 -2.13 -15.60 -5.58
C PRO A 159 -0.87 -15.39 -4.73
N GLY A 160 -1.04 -15.01 -3.48
CA GLY A 160 0.07 -14.79 -2.58
C GLY A 160 -0.39 -14.60 -1.13
N LEU A 161 0.57 -14.67 -0.21
CA LEU A 161 0.32 -14.38 1.20
C LEU A 161 0.65 -12.91 1.49
N PRO A 162 -0.09 -12.24 2.37
CA PRO A 162 0.28 -10.92 2.85
C PRO A 162 1.70 -10.91 3.45
N LEU A 163 2.39 -9.80 3.29
CA LEU A 163 3.73 -9.57 3.84
C LEU A 163 3.73 -9.78 5.36
N GLY A 164 4.81 -10.36 5.86
CA GLY A 164 4.95 -10.72 7.26
C GLY A 164 4.30 -12.05 7.64
N SER A 165 3.60 -12.75 6.73
CA SER A 165 3.01 -14.07 7.00
C SER A 165 4.08 -15.15 7.14
N MET A 166 4.95 -15.31 6.15
CA MET A 166 6.02 -16.30 6.15
C MET A 166 7.38 -15.67 5.85
N LYS A 167 8.43 -16.07 6.58
CA LYS A 167 9.78 -15.48 6.44
C LYS A 167 10.36 -15.64 5.03
N ASN A 168 10.18 -16.79 4.43
CA ASN A 168 10.77 -17.15 3.13
C ASN A 168 9.73 -17.13 2.00
N ALA A 169 8.67 -16.31 2.12
CA ALA A 169 7.73 -16.14 1.03
C ALA A 169 8.45 -15.46 -0.15
N THR A 170 8.17 -15.95 -1.35
CA THR A 170 8.52 -15.34 -2.63
C THR A 170 7.26 -14.85 -3.31
N PHE A 171 7.40 -13.87 -4.18
CA PHE A 171 6.27 -13.24 -4.85
C PHE A 171 6.48 -13.33 -6.36
N ASP A 172 5.51 -13.94 -7.03
CA ASP A 172 5.53 -14.16 -8.46
C ASP A 172 5.42 -12.83 -9.21
N LEU A 173 6.00 -12.78 -10.39
CA LEU A 173 6.05 -11.63 -11.26
C LEU A 173 5.36 -11.95 -12.58
N GLU A 174 4.41 -11.11 -12.98
CA GLU A 174 3.80 -11.17 -14.31
C GLU A 174 4.10 -9.90 -15.10
N LYS A 175 4.22 -10.03 -16.41
CA LYS A 175 4.53 -8.93 -17.32
C LYS A 175 3.38 -8.69 -18.29
N PHE A 176 3.06 -7.41 -18.48
CA PHE A 176 1.96 -6.94 -19.33
C PHE A 176 2.43 -5.85 -20.27
N ASP A 177 1.87 -5.82 -21.48
CA ASP A 177 2.10 -4.74 -22.44
C ASP A 177 1.17 -3.54 -22.17
N LEU A 178 1.70 -2.32 -22.33
CA LEU A 178 1.01 -1.06 -22.10
C LEU A 178 0.32 -0.51 -23.35
N SER A 179 -0.29 -1.33 -24.19
CA SER A 179 -1.02 -0.84 -25.36
C SER A 179 -2.42 -0.38 -24.98
N SER A 180 -2.62 0.94 -24.82
CA SER A 180 -3.94 1.59 -24.63
C SER A 180 -4.75 1.00 -23.47
N ILE A 181 -4.19 1.03 -22.26
CA ILE A 181 -4.80 0.44 -21.06
C ILE A 181 -5.04 1.47 -19.97
N ILE A 182 -6.04 1.19 -19.11
CA ILE A 182 -6.22 1.82 -17.80
C ILE A 182 -6.06 0.72 -16.76
N LEU A 183 -5.11 0.88 -15.86
CA LEU A 183 -4.90 -0.04 -14.75
C LEU A 183 -5.55 0.52 -13.50
N PHE A 184 -6.35 -0.30 -12.85
CA PHE A 184 -7.08 0.06 -11.64
C PHE A 184 -6.64 -0.82 -10.46
N PHE A 185 -6.17 -0.18 -9.39
CA PHE A 185 -5.91 -0.83 -8.10
C PHE A 185 -7.00 -0.42 -7.12
N SER A 186 -7.53 -1.37 -6.37
CA SER A 186 -8.49 -1.09 -5.30
C SER A 186 -7.98 -1.65 -3.98
N VAL A 187 -8.09 -0.84 -2.94
CA VAL A 187 -7.92 -1.23 -1.55
C VAL A 187 -9.28 -1.06 -0.87
N GLY A 188 -9.79 -2.13 -0.27
CA GLY A 188 -11.09 -2.12 0.38
C GLY A 188 -12.27 -2.35 -0.58
N ILE A 189 -13.44 -2.55 -0.02
CA ILE A 189 -14.69 -2.72 -0.75
C ILE A 189 -15.30 -1.34 -0.96
N ILE A 190 -15.41 -0.92 -2.22
CA ILE A 190 -16.26 0.21 -2.58
C ILE A 190 -17.70 -0.32 -2.56
N LEU A 191 -18.42 -0.06 -1.46
CA LEU A 191 -19.84 -0.32 -1.33
C LEU A 191 -20.63 0.87 -1.88
#